data_b59caefcf68066d1610ded2ef1b3d314
#
_entry.id   b59caefcf68066d1610ded2ef1b3d314
#
_cell.length_a   1.000
_cell.length_b   1.000
_cell.length_c   1.000
_cell.angle_alpha   90.00
_cell.angle_beta   90.00
_cell.angle_gamma   90.00
#
_symmetry.space_group_name_H-M   'P 1'
#
loop_
_entity.id
_entity.type
_entity.pdbx_description
1 polymer ?
#
loop_
_entity_poly.entity_id
_entity_poly.type
_entity_poly.pdbx_seq_one_letter_code
_entity_poly.pdbx_strand_id
1 'polypeptide(L)'
;MKKMTGVLLIFCAMSVLGHSGTEAPSSMDLQALAGAFAWDFDADIGVEKVTDDLYVLFGVGGNVGVSVGADGVFIVDDQFPQVMPKIKAAIEGLGGQDIDFAVTTHWHFDHAEGNLTLGPEGTWLVAHENSREMMKEDRLINLVQFAYEQKAYPESALPDITYSETMSFHLNGERIDLYHF
;
A
#
# COMPACT_ATOMS: atom_id res chain seq x y z
N MET A 1 24.78 -20.96 11.64
CA MET A 1 23.40 -20.52 11.83
C MET A 1 22.83 -20.22 10.46
N LYS A 2 21.80 -20.94 10.00
CA LYS A 2 21.21 -20.73 8.67
C LYS A 2 20.25 -19.56 8.77
N LYS A 3 20.53 -18.45 8.04
CA LYS A 3 19.58 -17.36 7.87
C LYS A 3 18.40 -17.90 7.03
N MET A 4 17.22 -17.88 7.63
CA MET A 4 15.98 -18.14 6.87
C MET A 4 15.61 -16.84 6.14
N THR A 5 15.77 -16.85 4.83
CA THR A 5 15.27 -15.78 3.97
C THR A 5 13.77 -15.99 3.84
N GLY A 6 12.99 -15.18 4.54
CA GLY A 6 11.53 -15.22 4.44
C GLY A 6 11.09 -14.53 3.16
N VAL A 7 10.53 -15.29 2.21
CA VAL A 7 9.85 -14.74 1.03
C VAL A 7 8.38 -14.57 1.39
N LEU A 8 7.92 -13.34 1.49
CA LEU A 8 6.50 -13.03 1.66
C LEU A 8 5.87 -12.99 0.25
N LEU A 9 5.16 -14.06 -0.12
CA LEU A 9 4.35 -14.14 -1.33
C LEU A 9 2.92 -13.71 -0.98
N ILE A 10 2.51 -12.53 -1.42
CA ILE A 10 1.12 -12.10 -1.35
C ILE A 10 0.46 -12.43 -2.68
N PHE A 11 -0.42 -13.43 -2.68
CA PHE A 11 -1.27 -13.78 -3.82
C PHE A 11 -2.55 -12.98 -3.79
N CYS A 12 -2.78 -12.14 -4.78
CA CYS A 12 -4.11 -11.65 -5.11
C CYS A 12 -4.52 -12.26 -6.46
N ALA A 13 -5.21 -13.40 -6.43
CA ALA A 13 -5.79 -14.01 -7.63
C ALA A 13 -7.24 -13.55 -7.77
N MET A 14 -7.51 -12.58 -8.65
CA MET A 14 -8.86 -12.25 -9.08
C MET A 14 -9.24 -13.09 -10.29
N SER A 15 -10.09 -14.12 -10.08
CA SER A 15 -10.75 -14.84 -11.17
C SER A 15 -11.96 -14.04 -11.67
N VAL A 16 -11.88 -13.59 -12.91
CA VAL A 16 -13.00 -12.94 -13.61
C VAL A 16 -14.01 -14.02 -14.04
N LEU A 17 -15.13 -14.14 -13.32
CA LEU A 17 -16.31 -14.87 -13.78
C LEU A 17 -17.21 -13.89 -14.54
N GLY A 18 -17.30 -14.06 -15.85
CA GLY A 18 -18.21 -13.32 -16.69
C GLY A 18 -19.68 -13.58 -16.28
N HIS A 19 -20.40 -12.52 -15.89
CA HIS A 19 -21.83 -12.53 -15.68
C HIS A 19 -22.50 -11.65 -16.73
N SER A 20 -23.40 -12.25 -17.50
CA SER A 20 -24.26 -11.55 -18.44
C SER A 20 -25.45 -10.93 -17.72
N GLY A 21 -25.58 -9.60 -17.78
CA GLY A 21 -26.84 -8.90 -17.52
C GLY A 21 -27.06 -8.45 -16.08
N THR A 22 -26.11 -7.72 -15.49
CA THR A 22 -26.36 -6.91 -14.27
C THR A 22 -26.05 -5.45 -14.58
N GLU A 23 -26.90 -4.54 -14.11
CA GLU A 23 -26.57 -3.11 -14.08
C GLU A 23 -25.18 -2.95 -13.43
N ALA A 24 -24.38 -2.01 -13.98
CA ALA A 24 -23.09 -1.70 -13.39
C ALA A 24 -23.30 -1.35 -11.91
N PRO A 25 -22.47 -1.87 -10.99
CA PRO A 25 -22.62 -1.57 -9.59
C PRO A 25 -22.55 -0.04 -9.38
N SER A 26 -23.43 0.50 -8.55
CA SER A 26 -23.40 1.92 -8.19
C SER A 26 -22.06 2.22 -7.50
N SER A 27 -21.40 3.30 -7.93
CA SER A 27 -20.19 3.76 -7.27
C SER A 27 -20.52 4.26 -5.87
N MET A 28 -19.66 3.91 -4.91
CA MET A 28 -19.72 4.36 -3.52
C MET A 28 -18.59 5.36 -3.25
N ASP A 29 -18.82 6.30 -2.36
CA ASP A 29 -17.74 7.06 -1.77
C ASP A 29 -17.01 6.24 -0.68
N LEU A 30 -15.88 6.74 -0.20
CA LEU A 30 -15.07 6.03 0.79
C LEU A 30 -15.84 5.79 2.10
N GLN A 31 -16.73 6.69 2.51
CA GLN A 31 -17.52 6.53 3.74
C GLN A 31 -18.54 5.41 3.61
N ALA A 32 -19.21 5.31 2.47
CA ALA A 32 -20.15 4.22 2.18
C ALA A 32 -19.43 2.87 2.08
N LEU A 33 -18.24 2.84 1.46
CA LEU A 33 -17.38 1.64 1.44
C LEU A 33 -16.93 1.23 2.84
N ALA A 34 -16.50 2.19 3.66
CA ALA A 34 -16.10 1.93 5.03
C ALA A 34 -17.24 1.26 5.82
N GLY A 35 -18.48 1.75 5.64
CA GLY A 35 -19.65 1.12 6.23
C GLY A 35 -19.90 -0.31 5.72
N ALA A 36 -19.73 -0.55 4.41
CA ALA A 36 -19.95 -1.85 3.78
C ALA A 36 -18.90 -2.90 4.21
N PHE A 37 -17.66 -2.49 4.41
CA PHE A 37 -16.55 -3.35 4.83
C PHE A 37 -16.32 -3.35 6.36
N ALA A 38 -17.13 -2.62 7.12
CA ALA A 38 -16.97 -2.40 8.55
C ALA A 38 -15.57 -1.84 8.91
N TRP A 39 -15.04 -0.96 8.07
CA TRP A 39 -13.78 -0.27 8.32
C TRP A 39 -13.95 0.83 9.36
N ASP A 40 -13.13 0.78 10.38
CA ASP A 40 -13.07 1.79 11.44
C ASP A 40 -11.75 2.57 11.33
N PHE A 41 -11.81 3.74 10.72
CA PHE A 41 -10.65 4.63 10.57
C PHE A 41 -10.16 5.19 11.92
N ASP A 42 -10.95 5.08 12.99
CA ASP A 42 -10.57 5.50 14.33
C ASP A 42 -9.91 4.37 15.15
N ALA A 43 -9.97 3.12 14.68
CA ALA A 43 -9.30 2.01 15.32
C ALA A 43 -7.78 2.21 15.42
N ASP A 44 -7.18 1.62 16.42
CA ASP A 44 -5.72 1.60 16.59
C ASP A 44 -5.07 0.70 15.53
N ILE A 45 -3.84 1.06 15.13
CA ILE A 45 -3.01 0.22 14.26
C ILE A 45 -2.44 -0.94 15.08
N GLY A 46 -2.75 -2.16 14.67
CA GLY A 46 -2.11 -3.36 15.20
C GLY A 46 -0.66 -3.46 14.70
N VAL A 47 0.26 -3.90 15.55
CA VAL A 47 1.68 -4.07 15.20
C VAL A 47 2.09 -5.51 15.49
N GLU A 48 2.63 -6.20 14.49
CA GLU A 48 3.21 -7.54 14.65
C GLU A 48 4.67 -7.52 14.22
N LYS A 49 5.56 -8.05 15.08
CA LYS A 49 6.98 -8.19 14.79
C LYS A 49 7.23 -9.48 14.01
N VAL A 50 7.87 -9.38 12.84
CA VAL A 50 8.26 -10.52 12.00
C VAL A 50 9.73 -10.91 12.25
N THR A 51 10.64 -9.92 12.20
CA THR A 51 12.07 -10.05 12.51
C THR A 51 12.49 -8.91 13.44
N ASP A 52 13.79 -8.71 13.64
CA ASP A 52 14.26 -7.59 14.47
C ASP A 52 13.97 -6.23 13.83
N ASP A 53 13.98 -6.15 12.51
CA ASP A 53 13.83 -4.92 11.73
C ASP A 53 12.60 -4.91 10.82
N LEU A 54 11.80 -6.00 10.79
CA LEU A 54 10.62 -6.14 9.93
C LEU A 54 9.35 -6.34 10.77
N TYR A 55 8.33 -5.57 10.45
CA TYR A 55 7.03 -5.54 11.10
C TYR A 55 5.89 -5.54 10.09
N VAL A 56 4.70 -5.91 10.52
CA VAL A 56 3.45 -5.74 9.79
C VAL A 56 2.52 -4.88 10.61
N LEU A 57 1.97 -3.85 10.00
CA LEU A 57 0.93 -3.00 10.59
C LEU A 57 -0.42 -3.42 10.02
N PHE A 58 -1.39 -3.60 10.92
CA PHE A 58 -2.77 -3.95 10.60
C PHE A 58 -3.66 -2.74 10.86
N GLY A 59 -4.29 -2.25 9.83
CA GLY A 59 -5.18 -1.11 9.88
C GLY A 59 -6.43 -1.33 9.04
N VAL A 60 -6.84 -0.32 8.32
CA VAL A 60 -8.00 -0.32 7.42
C VAL A 60 -7.54 -0.62 6.00
N GLY A 61 -8.21 -1.51 5.29
CA GLY A 61 -7.80 -1.91 3.93
C GLY A 61 -6.69 -2.95 3.94
N GLY A 62 -5.62 -2.73 3.16
CA GLY A 62 -4.46 -3.62 3.10
C GLY A 62 -3.60 -3.57 4.37
N ASN A 63 -2.71 -4.54 4.54
CA ASN A 63 -1.68 -4.47 5.57
C ASN A 63 -0.49 -3.66 5.08
N VAL A 64 0.28 -3.08 6.01
CA VAL A 64 1.50 -2.34 5.68
C VAL A 64 2.71 -3.11 6.20
N GLY A 65 3.61 -3.50 5.29
CA GLY A 65 4.91 -4.04 5.67
C GLY A 65 5.84 -2.88 6.03
N VAL A 66 6.61 -3.01 7.12
CA VAL A 66 7.50 -1.94 7.58
C VAL A 66 8.87 -2.50 7.93
N SER A 67 9.92 -1.96 7.33
CA SER A 67 11.30 -2.15 7.77
C SER A 67 11.82 -0.88 8.43
N VAL A 68 12.32 -1.00 9.66
CA VAL A 68 12.89 0.11 10.43
C VAL A 68 14.31 -0.27 10.85
N GLY A 69 15.28 0.57 10.53
CA GLY A 69 16.67 0.32 10.92
C GLY A 69 17.58 1.54 10.70
N ALA A 70 18.88 1.29 10.69
CA ALA A 70 19.89 2.35 10.63
C ALA A 70 19.91 3.09 9.27
N ASP A 71 19.45 2.45 8.21
CA ASP A 71 19.42 3.02 6.86
C ASP A 71 18.11 3.80 6.58
N GLY A 72 17.15 3.77 7.52
CA GLY A 72 15.88 4.49 7.42
C GLY A 72 14.64 3.60 7.52
N VAL A 73 13.52 4.13 7.05
CA VAL A 73 12.20 3.50 7.08
C VAL A 73 11.75 3.19 5.65
N PHE A 74 11.43 1.92 5.42
CA PHE A 74 10.88 1.43 4.16
C PHE A 74 9.53 0.78 4.44
N ILE A 75 8.50 1.16 3.67
CA ILE A 75 7.18 0.55 3.81
C ILE A 75 6.73 -0.10 2.50
N VAL A 76 5.87 -1.11 2.63
CA VAL A 76 5.14 -1.76 1.52
C VAL A 76 3.67 -1.53 1.74
N ASP A 77 3.03 -0.84 0.80
CA ASP A 77 1.70 -0.26 0.85
C ASP A 77 1.55 0.83 1.92
N ASP A 78 0.51 1.64 1.81
CA ASP A 78 0.34 2.82 2.67
C ASP A 78 -1.12 3.15 3.00
N GLN A 79 -2.05 2.30 2.59
CA GLN A 79 -3.48 2.39 2.90
C GLN A 79 -4.08 3.75 2.50
N PHE A 80 -4.59 4.51 3.48
CA PHE A 80 -5.35 5.73 3.29
C PHE A 80 -4.72 6.93 4.00
N PRO A 81 -4.90 8.17 3.46
CA PRO A 81 -4.45 9.38 4.14
C PRO A 81 -5.00 9.53 5.57
N GLN A 82 -6.23 9.06 5.82
CA GLN A 82 -6.90 9.17 7.12
C GLN A 82 -6.20 8.39 8.24
N VAL A 83 -5.55 7.27 7.91
CA VAL A 83 -4.82 6.44 8.88
C VAL A 83 -3.32 6.72 8.92
N MET A 84 -2.80 7.51 7.98
CA MET A 84 -1.37 7.83 7.91
C MET A 84 -0.79 8.41 9.21
N PRO A 85 -1.47 9.30 9.96
CA PRO A 85 -0.94 9.75 11.25
C PRO A 85 -0.74 8.60 12.25
N LYS A 86 -1.61 7.59 12.23
CA LYS A 86 -1.51 6.42 13.12
C LYS A 86 -0.41 5.46 12.66
N ILE A 87 -0.25 5.26 11.34
CA ILE A 87 0.85 4.48 10.75
C ILE A 87 2.18 5.10 11.15
N LYS A 88 2.35 6.42 11.01
CA LYS A 88 3.56 7.13 11.42
C LYS A 88 3.84 7.01 12.92
N ALA A 89 2.80 7.17 13.76
CA ALA A 89 2.95 7.00 15.20
C ALA A 89 3.37 5.56 15.58
N ALA A 90 2.85 4.54 14.88
CA ALA A 90 3.28 3.16 15.05
C ALA A 90 4.76 2.98 14.66
N ILE A 91 5.19 3.54 13.53
CA ILE A 91 6.60 3.50 13.06
C ILE A 91 7.52 4.21 14.06
N GLU A 92 7.11 5.37 14.58
CA GLU A 92 7.87 6.09 15.63
C GLU A 92 8.01 5.23 16.89
N GLY A 93 6.94 4.53 17.30
CA GLY A 93 6.97 3.57 18.39
C GLY A 93 7.95 2.39 18.20
N LEU A 94 8.31 2.09 16.94
CA LEU A 94 9.30 1.08 16.56
C LEU A 94 10.72 1.65 16.46
N GLY A 95 10.90 2.96 16.70
CA GLY A 95 12.19 3.66 16.59
C GLY A 95 12.46 4.24 15.21
N GLY A 96 11.51 4.17 14.28
CA GLY A 96 11.57 4.84 12.98
C GLY A 96 11.34 6.34 13.11
N GLN A 97 11.60 7.06 12.02
CA GLN A 97 11.34 8.49 11.87
C GLN A 97 10.49 8.71 10.62
N ASP A 98 10.90 9.62 9.74
CA ASP A 98 10.25 9.84 8.46
C ASP A 98 10.32 8.58 7.59
N ILE A 99 9.31 8.38 6.75
CA ILE A 99 9.28 7.26 5.81
C ILE A 99 10.11 7.66 4.59
N ASP A 100 11.24 6.97 4.38
CA ASP A 100 12.14 7.26 3.26
C ASP A 100 11.62 6.70 1.95
N PHE A 101 11.09 5.47 1.97
CA PHE A 101 10.56 4.78 0.79
C PHE A 101 9.21 4.16 1.08
N ALA A 102 8.26 4.36 0.16
CA ALA A 102 6.97 3.68 0.13
C ALA A 102 6.82 2.93 -1.20
N VAL A 103 6.75 1.61 -1.14
CA VAL A 103 6.53 0.75 -2.31
C VAL A 103 5.07 0.33 -2.35
N THR A 104 4.38 0.65 -3.43
CA THR A 104 3.01 0.23 -3.66
C THR A 104 2.98 -1.09 -4.40
N THR A 105 2.32 -2.11 -3.83
CA THR A 105 2.16 -3.43 -4.47
C THR A 105 1.29 -3.34 -5.72
N HIS A 106 0.24 -2.50 -5.67
CA HIS A 106 -0.63 -2.20 -6.79
C HIS A 106 -1.38 -0.87 -6.54
N TRP A 107 -2.01 -0.36 -7.58
CA TRP A 107 -2.56 0.99 -7.65
C TRP A 107 -3.90 1.21 -6.95
N HIS A 108 -4.53 0.18 -6.35
CA HIS A 108 -5.82 0.34 -5.69
C HIS A 108 -5.74 1.21 -4.44
N PHE A 109 -6.83 1.92 -4.19
CA PHE A 109 -6.98 2.95 -3.16
C PHE A 109 -6.61 2.49 -1.74
N ASP A 110 -6.96 1.26 -1.37
CA ASP A 110 -6.71 0.68 -0.04
C ASP A 110 -5.25 0.23 0.17
N HIS A 111 -4.40 0.42 -0.83
CA HIS A 111 -2.96 0.14 -0.80
C HIS A 111 -2.09 1.34 -1.13
N ALA A 112 -2.64 2.35 -1.83
CA ALA A 112 -1.85 3.40 -2.47
C ALA A 112 -2.32 4.83 -2.20
N GLU A 113 -3.50 5.07 -1.57
CA GLU A 113 -3.95 6.44 -1.32
C GLU A 113 -3.12 7.18 -0.26
N GLY A 114 -2.38 6.47 0.59
CA GLY A 114 -1.39 7.08 1.48
C GLY A 114 -0.31 7.88 0.75
N ASN A 115 -0.04 7.59 -0.52
CA ASN A 115 0.80 8.40 -1.40
C ASN A 115 0.39 9.87 -1.43
N LEU A 116 -0.93 10.17 -1.31
CA LEU A 116 -1.45 11.54 -1.26
C LEU A 116 -0.93 12.35 -0.06
N THR A 117 -0.49 11.67 0.99
CA THR A 117 0.17 12.27 2.16
C THR A 117 1.69 12.19 2.03
N LEU A 118 2.21 11.01 1.72
CA LEU A 118 3.65 10.73 1.76
C LEU A 118 4.44 11.46 0.68
N GLY A 119 3.93 11.51 -0.55
CA GLY A 119 4.61 12.17 -1.66
C GLY A 119 4.87 13.67 -1.40
N PRO A 120 3.85 14.48 -1.02
CA PRO A 120 4.06 15.88 -0.64
C PRO A 120 5.03 16.08 0.54
N GLU A 121 5.23 15.09 1.40
CA GLU A 121 6.16 15.13 2.52
C GLU A 121 7.60 14.76 2.14
N GLY A 122 7.82 14.25 0.91
CA GLY A 122 9.14 13.97 0.37
C GLY A 122 9.57 12.49 0.46
N THR A 123 8.67 11.58 0.81
CA THR A 123 8.89 10.13 0.71
C THR A 123 9.11 9.74 -0.75
N TRP A 124 10.12 8.92 -1.05
CA TRP A 124 10.30 8.32 -2.37
C TRP A 124 9.22 7.28 -2.63
N LEU A 125 8.31 7.59 -3.52
CA LEU A 125 7.23 6.69 -3.93
C LEU A 125 7.71 5.74 -5.03
N VAL A 126 7.53 4.43 -4.84
CA VAL A 126 8.03 3.39 -5.73
C VAL A 126 6.89 2.44 -6.14
N ALA A 127 6.76 2.15 -7.42
CA ALA A 127 5.78 1.18 -7.91
C ALA A 127 6.19 0.58 -9.27
N HIS A 128 5.46 -0.45 -9.70
CA HIS A 128 5.52 -0.87 -11.09
C HIS A 128 5.02 0.25 -12.02
N GLU A 129 5.62 0.38 -13.22
CA GLU A 129 5.25 1.42 -14.19
C GLU A 129 3.76 1.42 -14.54
N ASN A 130 3.12 0.24 -14.63
CA ASN A 130 1.70 0.11 -14.87
C ASN A 130 0.86 0.74 -13.73
N SER A 131 1.29 0.60 -12.48
CA SER A 131 0.60 1.23 -11.33
C SER A 131 0.64 2.75 -11.43
N ARG A 132 1.81 3.33 -11.79
CA ARG A 132 1.93 4.77 -12.03
C ARG A 132 0.98 5.24 -13.15
N GLU A 133 0.90 4.50 -14.27
CA GLU A 133 -0.02 4.85 -15.36
C GLU A 133 -1.49 4.75 -14.94
N MET A 134 -1.86 3.73 -14.15
CA MET A 134 -3.23 3.60 -13.65
C MET A 134 -3.64 4.72 -12.71
N MET A 135 -2.71 5.27 -11.91
CA MET A 135 -2.95 6.37 -10.96
C MET A 135 -3.15 7.73 -11.64
N LYS A 136 -2.75 7.92 -12.90
CA LYS A 136 -2.84 9.21 -13.61
C LYS A 136 -4.24 9.61 -14.05
N GLU A 137 -5.19 8.71 -14.04
CA GLU A 137 -6.55 8.93 -14.53
C GLU A 137 -7.57 8.45 -13.51
N ASP A 138 -8.78 9.03 -13.56
CA ASP A 138 -9.93 8.52 -12.81
C ASP A 138 -10.23 7.08 -13.22
N ARG A 139 -10.41 6.19 -12.25
CA ARG A 139 -10.65 4.77 -12.46
C ARG A 139 -11.84 4.28 -11.66
N LEU A 140 -12.72 3.51 -12.30
CA LEU A 140 -13.76 2.78 -11.60
C LEU A 140 -13.27 1.40 -11.21
N ILE A 141 -13.10 1.17 -9.92
CA ILE A 141 -12.69 -0.11 -9.35
C ILE A 141 -13.93 -0.90 -8.97
N ASN A 142 -14.11 -2.07 -9.58
CA ASN A 142 -15.22 -2.96 -9.29
C ASN A 142 -14.88 -3.93 -8.17
N LEU A 143 -15.61 -3.85 -7.07
CA LEU A 143 -15.45 -4.63 -5.84
C LEU A 143 -16.60 -5.64 -5.69
N VAL A 144 -16.74 -6.57 -6.64
CA VAL A 144 -17.78 -7.62 -6.70
C VAL A 144 -19.21 -7.05 -6.63
N GLN A 145 -19.62 -6.49 -5.49
CA GLN A 145 -20.97 -5.93 -5.26
C GLN A 145 -21.02 -4.40 -5.30
N PHE A 146 -19.87 -3.75 -5.20
CA PHE A 146 -19.72 -2.31 -5.12
C PHE A 146 -18.73 -1.83 -6.19
N ALA A 147 -18.71 -0.55 -6.44
CA ALA A 147 -17.67 0.10 -7.21
C ALA A 147 -17.17 1.34 -6.46
N TYR A 148 -15.89 1.62 -6.60
CA TYR A 148 -15.25 2.82 -6.06
C TYR A 148 -14.62 3.61 -7.21
N GLU A 149 -14.88 4.91 -7.25
CA GLU A 149 -14.26 5.81 -8.23
C GLU A 149 -12.99 6.41 -7.62
N GLN A 150 -11.85 5.77 -7.88
CA GLN A 150 -10.55 6.30 -7.52
C GLN A 150 -10.22 7.49 -8.42
N LYS A 151 -9.96 8.64 -7.84
CA LYS A 151 -9.56 9.83 -8.58
C LYS A 151 -8.10 9.77 -9.01
N ALA A 152 -7.79 10.45 -10.12
CA ALA A 152 -6.42 10.65 -10.56
C ALA A 152 -5.58 11.28 -9.46
N TYR A 153 -4.39 10.74 -9.24
CA TYR A 153 -3.45 11.27 -8.26
C TYR A 153 -2.75 12.52 -8.81
N PRO A 154 -2.52 13.55 -7.98
CA PRO A 154 -1.67 14.65 -8.36
C PRO A 154 -0.24 14.17 -8.59
N GLU A 155 0.56 14.90 -9.38
CA GLU A 155 1.94 14.51 -9.72
C GLU A 155 2.79 14.24 -8.46
N SER A 156 2.56 14.99 -7.37
CA SER A 156 3.26 14.80 -6.09
C SER A 156 2.93 13.51 -5.35
N ALA A 157 1.92 12.74 -5.79
CA ALA A 157 1.52 11.46 -5.22
C ALA A 157 1.69 10.29 -6.20
N LEU A 158 2.24 10.57 -7.40
CA LEU A 158 2.60 9.51 -8.34
C LEU A 158 3.98 8.94 -8.00
N PRO A 159 4.21 7.63 -8.18
CA PRO A 159 5.51 7.01 -7.95
C PRO A 159 6.66 7.75 -8.66
N ASP A 160 7.69 8.16 -7.92
CA ASP A 160 8.89 8.82 -8.44
C ASP A 160 9.81 7.83 -9.12
N ILE A 161 9.86 6.61 -8.57
CA ILE A 161 10.73 5.52 -9.04
C ILE A 161 9.85 4.39 -9.54
N THR A 162 10.08 3.98 -10.78
CA THR A 162 9.31 2.87 -11.37
C THR A 162 10.22 1.75 -11.84
N TYR A 163 9.68 0.54 -11.86
CA TYR A 163 10.32 -0.65 -12.44
C TYR A 163 9.37 -1.39 -13.38
N SER A 164 9.92 -2.16 -14.32
CA SER A 164 9.14 -2.91 -15.32
C SER A 164 9.09 -4.41 -15.07
N GLU A 165 10.11 -5.00 -14.51
CA GLU A 165 10.18 -6.45 -14.25
C GLU A 165 10.59 -6.71 -12.80
N THR A 166 11.77 -6.23 -12.43
CA THR A 166 12.36 -6.45 -11.10
C THR A 166 13.09 -5.22 -10.61
N MET A 167 13.14 -5.06 -9.29
CA MET A 167 13.97 -4.08 -8.61
C MET A 167 14.42 -4.66 -7.27
N SER A 168 15.58 -4.26 -6.77
CA SER A 168 16.08 -4.68 -5.45
C SER A 168 16.49 -3.48 -4.63
N PHE A 169 16.13 -3.50 -3.36
CA PHE A 169 16.66 -2.59 -2.33
C PHE A 169 17.61 -3.35 -1.42
N HIS A 170 18.63 -2.67 -0.95
CA HIS A 170 19.51 -3.13 0.11
C HIS A 170 19.44 -2.12 1.23
N LEU A 171 18.68 -2.43 2.28
CA LEU A 171 18.34 -1.51 3.35
C LEU A 171 18.23 -2.27 4.68
N ASN A 172 18.68 -1.68 5.76
CA ASN A 172 18.63 -2.25 7.12
C ASN A 172 19.26 -3.66 7.22
N GLY A 173 20.30 -3.92 6.41
CA GLY A 173 20.97 -5.21 6.37
C GLY A 173 20.21 -6.32 5.65
N GLU A 174 19.06 -6.01 5.06
CA GLU A 174 18.23 -6.93 4.28
C GLU A 174 18.27 -6.60 2.78
N ARG A 175 17.92 -7.59 1.98
CA ARG A 175 17.65 -7.43 0.54
C ARG A 175 16.15 -7.60 0.31
N ILE A 176 15.53 -6.57 -0.25
CA ILE A 176 14.11 -6.54 -0.59
C ILE A 176 14.01 -6.61 -2.12
N ASP A 177 13.46 -7.69 -2.65
CA ASP A 177 13.28 -7.88 -4.08
C ASP A 177 11.83 -7.65 -4.47
N LEU A 178 11.61 -6.80 -5.47
CA LEU A 178 10.32 -6.54 -6.10
C LEU A 178 10.24 -7.30 -7.42
N TYR A 179 9.12 -7.96 -7.66
CA TYR A 179 8.84 -8.69 -8.89
C TYR A 179 7.48 -8.29 -9.44
N HIS A 180 7.40 -8.12 -10.75
CA HIS A 180 6.13 -8.01 -11.47
C HIS A 180 5.74 -9.38 -12.05
N PHE A 181 4.46 -9.78 -11.90
CA PHE A 181 3.91 -11.05 -12.37
C PHE A 181 2.84 -10.85 -13.42
#